data_31ceb0e3515bc4e9cfe13bdec891ec91
#
_entry.id   31ceb0e3515bc4e9cfe13bdec891ec91
#
_cell.length_a   1.000
_cell.length_b   1.000
_cell.length_c   1.000
_cell.angle_alpha   90.00
_cell.angle_beta   90.00
_cell.angle_gamma   90.00
#
_symmetry.space_group_name_H-M   'P 1'
#
loop_
_entity.id
_entity.type
_entity.pdbx_description
1 polymer ?
#
loop_
_entity_poly.entity_id
_entity_poly.type
_entity_poly.pdbx_seq_one_letter_code
_entity_poly.pdbx_strand_id
1 'polypeptide(L)'
;MVRWKRRKAAFLLSIILLGGCGGNDLADQPWVAYHQQLANDLSVGNIEQAEPENIGAFPERKARLIEVPETRDSILNVYALRECQITSLVAARNNQLGRVAPPSQQWLYERKLWQRLNSCWNSNIPEQLSDENRDRLEHLTATKTAQLPAVSWNAIFDSSEWEQSFSRASQPLTQADLMDVPQHLEAIDYLQQMTEHQFDPEWQQDSSTLESHLKTLQERPLTAEVLRMLLLANQRLREANNLLRQQSDEPSHCLRQWDAASLERLAEAANQWLMAINRLIDTQPVEKPSAVQRYQTRWLSLHNPQAPWAQFQQAKSQHESLRAHFDTC
;
A
#
# COMPACT_ATOMS: atom_id res chain seq x y z
N MET A 1 66.22 -44.02 5.89
CA MET A 1 64.91 -44.64 6.16
C MET A 1 64.11 -43.71 7.07
N VAL A 2 63.20 -42.91 6.51
CA VAL A 2 62.36 -41.97 7.26
C VAL A 2 60.92 -42.48 7.20
N ARG A 3 60.39 -42.86 8.34
CA ARG A 3 58.99 -43.35 8.50
C ARG A 3 58.03 -42.19 8.54
N TRP A 4 57.14 -42.06 7.54
CA TRP A 4 56.05 -41.09 7.49
C TRP A 4 54.85 -41.65 8.26
N LYS A 5 54.52 -41.02 9.38
CA LYS A 5 53.30 -41.29 10.16
C LYS A 5 52.10 -40.61 9.48
N ARG A 6 51.19 -41.41 8.91
CA ARG A 6 49.86 -40.94 8.43
C ARG A 6 49.02 -40.54 9.64
N ARG A 7 48.74 -39.25 9.76
CA ARG A 7 47.67 -38.72 10.69
C ARG A 7 46.34 -38.87 9.96
N LYS A 8 45.43 -39.68 10.49
CA LYS A 8 44.02 -39.74 10.13
C LYS A 8 43.35 -38.50 10.66
N ALA A 9 42.95 -37.56 9.81
CA ALA A 9 42.09 -36.44 10.14
C ALA A 9 40.65 -36.97 10.17
N ALA A 10 40.04 -37.02 11.34
CA ALA A 10 38.62 -37.27 11.48
C ALA A 10 37.88 -36.01 11.10
N PHE A 11 37.15 -36.04 9.99
CA PHE A 11 36.21 -35.00 9.56
C PHE A 11 34.97 -35.17 10.43
N LEU A 12 34.83 -34.31 11.46
CA LEU A 12 33.59 -34.11 12.22
C LEU A 12 32.62 -33.34 11.30
N LEU A 13 31.67 -34.06 10.71
CA LEU A 13 30.56 -33.50 9.95
C LEU A 13 29.59 -32.85 10.98
N SER A 14 29.75 -31.54 11.20
CA SER A 14 28.79 -30.76 11.97
C SER A 14 27.52 -30.63 11.15
N ILE A 15 26.53 -31.45 11.46
CA ILE A 15 25.14 -31.27 10.98
C ILE A 15 24.61 -30.03 11.71
N ILE A 16 24.64 -28.87 11.02
CA ILE A 16 23.92 -27.68 11.42
C ILE A 16 22.44 -28.00 11.16
N LEU A 17 21.73 -28.41 12.22
CA LEU A 17 20.28 -28.38 12.24
C LEU A 17 19.87 -26.91 12.07
N LEU A 18 19.50 -26.54 10.87
CA LEU A 18 18.70 -25.35 10.59
C LEU A 18 17.35 -25.60 11.27
N GLY A 19 17.31 -25.33 12.57
CA GLY A 19 16.06 -25.09 13.27
C GLY A 19 15.42 -23.90 12.60
N GLY A 20 14.43 -24.14 11.73
CA GLY A 20 13.54 -23.10 11.26
C GLY A 20 13.05 -22.37 12.51
N CYS A 21 13.34 -21.09 12.62
CA CYS A 21 12.69 -20.21 13.57
C CYS A 21 11.21 -20.16 13.20
N GLY A 22 10.42 -21.10 13.72
CA GLY A 22 9.02 -20.89 13.99
C GLY A 22 8.95 -19.88 15.14
N GLY A 23 9.21 -18.62 14.85
CA GLY A 23 8.87 -17.55 15.79
C GLY A 23 7.36 -17.62 15.93
N ASN A 24 6.88 -17.84 17.17
CA ASN A 24 5.45 -17.68 17.46
C ASN A 24 5.05 -16.32 16.96
N ASP A 25 4.30 -16.29 15.88
CA ASP A 25 3.81 -15.05 15.27
C ASP A 25 2.93 -14.36 16.32
N LEU A 26 3.36 -13.20 16.79
CA LEU A 26 2.66 -12.43 17.83
C LEU A 26 1.20 -12.17 17.45
N ALA A 27 0.91 -12.07 16.16
CA ALA A 27 -0.44 -11.89 15.66
C ALA A 27 -1.31 -13.15 15.76
N ASP A 28 -0.72 -14.36 15.76
CA ASP A 28 -1.45 -15.63 15.85
C ASP A 28 -1.67 -16.09 17.30
N GLN A 29 -0.85 -15.64 18.25
CA GLN A 29 -0.97 -16.03 19.66
C GLN A 29 -2.37 -15.86 20.27
N PRO A 30 -3.09 -14.74 20.05
CA PRO A 30 -4.47 -14.60 20.55
C PRO A 30 -5.43 -15.65 19.97
N TRP A 31 -5.23 -16.04 18.71
CA TRP A 31 -6.01 -17.06 18.04
C TRP A 31 -5.73 -18.47 18.57
N VAL A 32 -4.46 -18.79 18.81
CA VAL A 32 -4.06 -20.05 19.47
C VAL A 32 -4.72 -20.15 20.83
N ALA A 33 -4.64 -19.11 21.66
CA ALA A 33 -5.28 -19.07 22.96
C ALA A 33 -6.81 -19.23 22.88
N TYR A 34 -7.43 -18.54 21.94
CA TYR A 34 -8.87 -18.65 21.69
C TYR A 34 -9.29 -20.05 21.25
N HIS A 35 -8.58 -20.68 20.32
CA HIS A 35 -8.84 -22.04 19.86
C HIS A 35 -8.70 -23.06 21.01
N GLN A 36 -7.68 -22.91 21.86
CA GLN A 36 -7.52 -23.75 23.04
C GLN A 36 -8.68 -23.57 24.03
N GLN A 37 -9.09 -22.31 24.27
CA GLN A 37 -10.26 -22.03 25.09
C GLN A 37 -11.52 -22.70 24.56
N LEU A 38 -11.79 -22.55 23.24
CA LEU A 38 -12.97 -23.10 22.59
C LEU A 38 -12.97 -24.64 22.62
N ALA A 39 -11.83 -25.27 22.38
CA ALA A 39 -11.67 -26.72 22.47
C ALA A 39 -11.96 -27.23 23.89
N ASN A 40 -11.49 -26.54 24.92
CA ASN A 40 -11.75 -26.86 26.32
C ASN A 40 -13.23 -26.70 26.68
N ASP A 41 -13.87 -25.58 26.23
CA ASP A 41 -15.29 -25.32 26.51
C ASP A 41 -16.19 -26.40 25.89
N LEU A 42 -15.81 -26.90 24.73
CA LEU A 42 -16.54 -27.93 24.00
C LEU A 42 -16.09 -29.39 24.33
N SER A 43 -15.12 -29.56 25.24
CA SER A 43 -14.56 -30.87 25.64
C SER A 43 -14.03 -31.70 24.45
N VAL A 44 -13.44 -31.05 23.45
CA VAL A 44 -12.90 -31.70 22.23
C VAL A 44 -11.37 -31.58 22.18
N GLY A 45 -10.74 -32.28 21.22
CA GLY A 45 -9.30 -32.14 20.95
C GLY A 45 -8.93 -30.77 20.39
N ASN A 46 -7.62 -30.51 20.32
CA ASN A 46 -7.11 -29.26 19.78
C ASN A 46 -7.59 -29.01 18.34
N ILE A 47 -7.91 -27.76 18.03
CA ILE A 47 -8.23 -27.33 16.67
C ILE A 47 -6.93 -27.35 15.84
N GLU A 48 -6.96 -28.07 14.72
CA GLU A 48 -5.85 -28.03 13.76
C GLU A 48 -5.86 -26.68 13.04
N GLN A 49 -4.71 -26.00 13.09
CA GLN A 49 -4.52 -24.69 12.48
C GLN A 49 -3.76 -24.83 11.16
N ALA A 50 -4.35 -24.37 10.07
CA ALA A 50 -3.70 -24.30 8.77
C ALA A 50 -2.99 -22.96 8.59
N GLU A 51 -1.94 -22.99 7.78
CA GLU A 51 -1.26 -21.75 7.37
C GLU A 51 -2.20 -20.87 6.53
N PRO A 52 -2.37 -19.57 6.86
CA PRO A 52 -3.18 -18.68 6.05
C PRO A 52 -2.55 -18.45 4.67
N GLU A 53 -3.39 -18.22 3.67
CA GLU A 53 -2.94 -17.83 2.34
C GLU A 53 -2.11 -16.53 2.41
N ASN A 54 -1.05 -16.43 1.59
CA ASN A 54 -0.28 -15.21 1.50
C ASN A 54 -0.96 -14.20 0.55
N ILE A 55 -0.71 -12.92 0.75
CA ILE A 55 -1.21 -11.86 -0.14
C ILE A 55 -0.65 -12.02 -1.56
N GLY A 56 -1.44 -11.62 -2.56
CA GLY A 56 -0.99 -11.55 -3.93
C GLY A 56 0.12 -10.52 -4.13
N ALA A 57 1.01 -10.79 -5.07
CA ALA A 57 2.03 -9.83 -5.45
C ALA A 57 1.39 -8.56 -6.03
N PHE A 58 1.84 -7.39 -5.57
CA PHE A 58 1.45 -6.12 -6.19
C PHE A 58 1.95 -6.09 -7.65
N PRO A 59 1.23 -5.46 -8.60
CA PRO A 59 1.61 -5.47 -10.00
C PRO A 59 3.04 -4.96 -10.23
N GLU A 60 3.76 -5.62 -11.14
CA GLU A 60 5.10 -5.20 -11.52
C GLU A 60 5.11 -3.78 -12.10
N ARG A 61 6.26 -3.08 -11.96
CA ARG A 61 6.44 -1.70 -12.36
C ARG A 61 5.85 -1.37 -13.75
N LYS A 62 6.18 -2.16 -14.78
CA LYS A 62 5.69 -1.94 -16.14
C LYS A 62 4.18 -2.08 -16.31
N ALA A 63 3.54 -2.86 -15.45
CA ALA A 63 2.10 -3.12 -15.51
C ALA A 63 1.26 -2.12 -14.68
N ARG A 64 1.91 -1.27 -13.87
CA ARG A 64 1.25 -0.29 -13.02
C ARG A 64 1.47 1.17 -13.43
N LEU A 65 2.43 1.45 -14.32
CA LEU A 65 2.74 2.81 -14.75
C LEU A 65 2.05 3.17 -16.07
N ILE A 66 1.85 4.47 -16.25
CA ILE A 66 1.29 5.09 -17.45
C ILE A 66 2.43 5.72 -18.24
N GLU A 67 2.48 5.49 -19.54
CA GLU A 67 3.49 6.12 -20.40
C GLU A 67 3.23 7.63 -20.49
N VAL A 68 4.27 8.43 -20.20
CA VAL A 68 4.27 9.87 -20.34
C VAL A 68 5.29 10.23 -21.42
N PRO A 69 4.85 10.68 -22.62
CA PRO A 69 5.76 11.06 -23.68
C PRO A 69 6.70 12.21 -23.24
N GLU A 70 7.98 12.07 -23.54
CA GLU A 70 8.95 13.12 -23.24
C GLU A 70 8.67 14.37 -24.07
N THR A 71 8.59 15.52 -23.39
CA THR A 71 8.55 16.82 -24.04
C THR A 71 10.00 17.31 -24.19
N ARG A 72 10.48 17.35 -25.43
CA ARG A 72 11.83 17.86 -25.77
C ARG A 72 11.72 19.16 -26.54
N ASP A 73 12.49 20.14 -26.14
CA ASP A 73 12.62 21.41 -26.86
C ASP A 73 14.06 21.93 -26.81
N SER A 74 14.41 22.81 -27.77
CA SER A 74 15.72 23.43 -27.78
C SER A 74 15.86 24.45 -26.65
N ILE A 75 17.11 24.68 -26.22
CA ILE A 75 17.38 25.69 -25.21
C ILE A 75 16.97 27.10 -25.66
N LEU A 76 17.06 27.37 -26.97
CA LEU A 76 16.64 28.64 -27.56
C LEU A 76 15.13 28.84 -27.46
N ASN A 77 14.35 27.78 -27.71
CA ASN A 77 12.89 27.80 -27.58
C ASN A 77 12.44 28.00 -26.13
N VAL A 78 13.12 27.34 -25.18
CA VAL A 78 12.89 27.58 -23.75
C VAL A 78 13.22 29.01 -23.35
N TYR A 79 14.32 29.58 -23.90
CA TYR A 79 14.70 30.97 -23.66
C TYR A 79 13.75 31.98 -24.28
N ALA A 80 13.13 31.65 -25.42
CA ALA A 80 12.10 32.47 -26.04
C ALA A 80 10.87 32.68 -25.13
N LEU A 81 10.62 31.73 -24.21
CA LEU A 81 9.56 31.78 -23.20
C LEU A 81 10.07 32.21 -21.80
N ARG A 82 11.20 32.94 -21.73
CA ARG A 82 11.82 33.35 -20.44
C ARG A 82 10.89 34.18 -19.56
N GLU A 83 10.00 34.97 -20.16
CA GLU A 83 9.02 35.81 -19.44
C GLU A 83 8.03 34.93 -18.63
N CYS A 84 7.81 33.68 -19.04
CA CYS A 84 7.03 32.68 -18.30
C CYS A 84 7.82 32.10 -17.09
N GLN A 85 9.04 32.53 -16.83
CA GLN A 85 9.91 32.11 -15.72
C GLN A 85 10.21 30.60 -15.67
N ILE A 86 10.16 29.91 -16.82
CA ILE A 86 10.41 28.46 -16.91
C ILE A 86 11.88 28.09 -17.11
N THR A 87 12.73 29.03 -17.57
CA THR A 87 14.11 28.74 -17.98
C THR A 87 14.94 28.09 -16.88
N SER A 88 14.91 28.65 -15.66
CA SER A 88 15.66 28.10 -14.52
C SER A 88 15.13 26.73 -14.08
N LEU A 89 13.82 26.54 -14.16
CA LEU A 89 13.15 25.28 -13.81
C LEU A 89 13.56 24.16 -14.78
N VAL A 90 13.51 24.43 -16.09
CA VAL A 90 13.93 23.48 -17.13
C VAL A 90 15.44 23.19 -17.02
N ALA A 91 16.27 24.20 -16.74
CA ALA A 91 17.70 24.01 -16.54
C ALA A 91 17.99 23.08 -15.33
N ALA A 92 17.29 23.26 -14.22
CA ALA A 92 17.40 22.42 -13.04
C ALA A 92 16.99 20.96 -13.35
N ARG A 93 15.94 20.73 -14.14
CA ARG A 93 15.49 19.37 -14.54
C ARG A 93 16.51 18.69 -15.47
N ASN A 94 17.20 19.44 -16.30
CA ASN A 94 18.14 18.92 -17.29
C ASN A 94 19.56 18.69 -16.75
N ASN A 95 19.87 19.12 -15.53
CA ASN A 95 21.17 18.81 -14.91
C ASN A 95 21.23 17.33 -14.47
N GLN A 96 22.40 16.86 -14.05
CA GLN A 96 22.60 15.46 -13.65
C GLN A 96 21.69 15.01 -12.51
N LEU A 97 21.50 15.85 -11.50
CA LEU A 97 20.63 15.53 -10.36
C LEU A 97 19.16 15.49 -10.75
N GLY A 98 18.71 16.43 -11.58
CA GLY A 98 17.33 16.47 -12.06
C GLY A 98 16.95 15.25 -12.91
N ARG A 99 17.92 14.66 -13.65
CA ARG A 99 17.66 13.47 -14.48
C ARG A 99 17.43 12.20 -13.68
N VAL A 100 17.98 12.11 -12.47
CA VAL A 100 17.87 10.97 -11.55
C VAL A 100 16.98 11.27 -10.35
N ALA A 101 16.21 12.35 -10.42
CA ALA A 101 15.32 12.75 -9.34
C ALA A 101 14.27 11.65 -9.07
N PRO A 102 13.93 11.39 -7.80
CA PRO A 102 12.89 10.43 -7.44
C PRO A 102 11.50 10.88 -7.98
N PRO A 103 10.53 9.97 -8.06
CA PRO A 103 9.19 10.27 -8.58
C PRO A 103 8.51 11.47 -7.90
N SER A 104 8.67 11.63 -6.58
CA SER A 104 8.16 12.78 -5.80
C SER A 104 8.68 14.11 -6.31
N GLN A 105 10.00 14.21 -6.53
CA GLN A 105 10.63 15.43 -7.03
C GLN A 105 10.26 15.72 -8.50
N GLN A 106 10.04 14.68 -9.30
CA GLN A 106 9.54 14.83 -10.67
C GLN A 106 8.11 15.38 -10.66
N TRP A 107 7.27 14.91 -9.76
CA TRP A 107 5.90 15.42 -9.59
C TRP A 107 5.88 16.89 -9.22
N LEU A 108 6.65 17.30 -8.21
CA LEU A 108 6.78 18.69 -7.80
C LEU A 108 7.26 19.58 -8.96
N TYR A 109 8.25 19.10 -9.73
CA TYR A 109 8.76 19.80 -10.90
C TYR A 109 7.68 19.99 -11.98
N GLU A 110 7.01 18.92 -12.41
CA GLU A 110 6.03 18.96 -13.49
C GLU A 110 4.81 19.82 -13.10
N ARG A 111 4.35 19.73 -11.86
CA ARG A 111 3.31 20.60 -11.36
C ARG A 111 3.74 22.08 -11.33
N LYS A 112 4.96 22.37 -10.89
CA LYS A 112 5.50 23.73 -10.89
C LYS A 112 5.67 24.30 -12.31
N LEU A 113 6.10 23.45 -13.22
CA LEU A 113 6.19 23.82 -14.65
C LEU A 113 4.80 24.15 -15.21
N TRP A 114 3.82 23.29 -14.96
CA TRP A 114 2.43 23.54 -15.35
C TRP A 114 1.90 24.85 -14.76
N GLN A 115 2.08 25.12 -13.47
CA GLN A 115 1.64 26.36 -12.84
C GLN A 115 2.20 27.60 -13.55
N ARG A 116 3.52 27.59 -13.86
CA ARG A 116 4.16 28.75 -14.54
C ARG A 116 3.65 28.92 -15.97
N LEU A 117 3.51 27.82 -16.71
CA LEU A 117 2.97 27.87 -18.06
C LEU A 117 1.51 28.33 -18.08
N ASN A 118 0.68 27.80 -17.21
CA ASN A 118 -0.74 28.19 -17.11
C ASN A 118 -0.90 29.66 -16.67
N SER A 119 -0.12 30.13 -15.69
CA SER A 119 -0.13 31.52 -15.28
C SER A 119 0.36 32.45 -16.41
N CYS A 120 1.39 32.04 -17.15
CA CYS A 120 1.90 32.79 -18.30
C CYS A 120 0.86 32.89 -19.41
N TRP A 121 0.22 31.77 -19.77
CA TRP A 121 -0.82 31.71 -20.80
C TRP A 121 -2.01 32.62 -20.48
N ASN A 122 -2.41 32.69 -19.21
CA ASN A 122 -3.53 33.50 -18.74
C ASN A 122 -3.16 34.95 -18.36
N SER A 123 -1.99 35.42 -18.77
CA SER A 123 -1.52 36.79 -18.56
C SER A 123 -1.53 37.60 -19.86
N ASN A 124 -0.94 38.79 -19.86
CA ASN A 124 -0.71 39.60 -21.06
C ASN A 124 0.57 39.23 -21.84
N ILE A 125 1.33 38.23 -21.37
CA ILE A 125 2.59 37.80 -22.02
C ILE A 125 2.36 37.23 -23.42
N PRO A 126 1.34 36.38 -23.69
CA PRO A 126 1.07 35.85 -25.04
C PRO A 126 0.91 36.92 -26.12
N GLU A 127 0.36 38.09 -25.76
CA GLU A 127 0.17 39.23 -26.71
C GLU A 127 1.50 39.90 -27.11
N GLN A 128 2.56 39.69 -26.30
CA GLN A 128 3.88 40.29 -26.54
C GLN A 128 4.84 39.32 -27.24
N LEU A 129 4.45 38.07 -27.43
CA LEU A 129 5.22 37.04 -28.11
C LEU A 129 5.04 37.14 -29.62
N SER A 130 6.02 36.66 -30.39
CA SER A 130 5.79 36.34 -31.79
C SER A 130 4.77 35.23 -31.92
N ASP A 131 4.07 35.17 -33.09
CA ASP A 131 3.06 34.13 -33.35
C ASP A 131 3.64 32.71 -33.09
N GLU A 132 4.85 32.43 -33.59
CA GLU A 132 5.54 31.15 -33.34
C GLU A 132 5.74 30.83 -31.87
N ASN A 133 6.13 31.80 -31.04
CA ASN A 133 6.37 31.60 -29.63
C ASN A 133 5.05 31.51 -28.83
N ARG A 134 4.00 32.19 -29.28
CA ARG A 134 2.66 32.07 -28.72
C ARG A 134 2.11 30.66 -28.95
N ASP A 135 2.17 30.17 -30.20
CA ASP A 135 1.74 28.80 -30.54
C ASP A 135 2.52 27.74 -29.77
N ARG A 136 3.84 27.96 -29.56
CA ARG A 136 4.69 27.12 -28.74
C ARG A 136 4.24 27.11 -27.27
N LEU A 137 3.95 28.28 -26.68
CA LEU A 137 3.45 28.38 -25.32
C LEU A 137 2.11 27.68 -25.15
N GLU A 138 1.17 27.88 -26.09
CA GLU A 138 -0.12 27.20 -26.12
C GLU A 138 0.04 25.68 -26.15
N HIS A 139 0.82 25.20 -27.12
CA HIS A 139 1.08 23.75 -27.28
C HIS A 139 1.74 23.14 -26.02
N LEU A 140 2.74 23.81 -25.45
CA LEU A 140 3.43 23.32 -24.28
C LEU A 140 2.50 23.30 -23.04
N THR A 141 1.69 24.33 -22.86
CA THR A 141 0.70 24.43 -21.78
C THR A 141 -0.35 23.32 -21.90
N ALA A 142 -0.91 23.11 -23.10
CA ALA A 142 -1.86 22.05 -23.36
C ALA A 142 -1.26 20.66 -23.13
N THR A 143 -0.03 20.43 -23.62
CA THR A 143 0.69 19.17 -23.43
C THR A 143 0.92 18.86 -21.95
N LYS A 144 1.41 19.84 -21.17
CA LYS A 144 1.66 19.65 -19.74
C LYS A 144 0.37 19.49 -18.94
N THR A 145 -0.71 20.14 -19.33
CA THR A 145 -2.05 19.92 -18.75
C THR A 145 -2.53 18.48 -18.98
N ALA A 146 -2.37 17.96 -20.19
CA ALA A 146 -2.78 16.60 -20.52
C ALA A 146 -1.90 15.52 -19.83
N GLN A 147 -0.61 15.80 -19.62
CA GLN A 147 0.35 14.85 -19.04
C GLN A 147 0.32 14.81 -17.51
N LEU A 148 -0.01 15.91 -16.84
CA LEU A 148 0.11 16.03 -15.37
C LEU A 148 -0.64 14.93 -14.59
N PRO A 149 -1.86 14.48 -14.98
CA PRO A 149 -2.52 13.37 -14.31
C PRO A 149 -1.72 12.05 -14.34
N ALA A 150 -1.12 11.73 -15.48
CA ALA A 150 -0.28 10.54 -15.60
C ALA A 150 1.04 10.66 -14.81
N VAL A 151 1.59 11.87 -14.73
CA VAL A 151 2.75 12.16 -13.87
C VAL A 151 2.41 11.98 -12.40
N SER A 152 1.26 12.50 -11.95
CA SER A 152 0.78 12.34 -10.57
C SER A 152 0.57 10.85 -10.22
N TRP A 153 -0.07 10.10 -11.12
CA TRP A 153 -0.20 8.65 -11.00
C TRP A 153 1.17 7.99 -10.82
N ASN A 154 2.09 8.22 -11.76
CA ASN A 154 3.40 7.59 -11.73
C ASN A 154 4.21 8.00 -10.49
N ALA A 155 4.07 9.25 -10.02
CA ALA A 155 4.77 9.72 -8.82
C ALA A 155 4.42 8.91 -7.57
N ILE A 156 3.16 8.49 -7.45
CA ILE A 156 2.69 7.64 -6.34
C ILE A 156 3.06 6.18 -6.62
N PHE A 157 2.62 5.63 -7.76
CA PHE A 157 2.66 4.20 -8.04
C PHE A 157 4.04 3.68 -8.49
N ASP A 158 5.00 4.55 -8.82
CA ASP A 158 6.42 4.21 -9.06
C ASP A 158 7.30 4.41 -7.82
N SER A 159 6.76 4.99 -6.75
CA SER A 159 7.55 5.23 -5.54
C SER A 159 7.88 3.93 -4.81
N SER A 160 9.09 3.87 -4.21
CA SER A 160 9.51 2.75 -3.38
C SER A 160 8.65 2.61 -2.12
N GLU A 161 8.16 3.72 -1.60
CA GLU A 161 7.31 3.82 -0.42
C GLU A 161 5.97 3.14 -0.66
N TRP A 162 5.37 3.38 -1.82
CA TRP A 162 4.15 2.70 -2.24
C TRP A 162 4.36 1.19 -2.42
N GLU A 163 5.44 0.80 -3.13
CA GLU A 163 5.77 -0.61 -3.34
C GLU A 163 6.02 -1.34 -2.02
N GLN A 164 6.73 -0.69 -1.09
CA GLN A 164 7.02 -1.23 0.24
C GLN A 164 5.73 -1.51 1.03
N SER A 165 4.69 -0.68 0.88
CA SER A 165 3.40 -0.87 1.55
C SER A 165 2.73 -2.23 1.25
N PHE A 166 3.09 -2.88 0.13
CA PHE A 166 2.58 -4.18 -0.30
C PHE A 166 3.57 -5.33 -0.11
N SER A 167 4.57 -5.18 0.75
CA SER A 167 5.63 -6.18 0.97
C SER A 167 5.08 -7.51 1.48
N ARG A 168 5.28 -8.58 0.70
CA ARG A 168 4.85 -9.94 1.05
C ARG A 168 5.61 -10.58 2.22
N ALA A 169 6.70 -9.98 2.66
CA ALA A 169 7.49 -10.42 3.80
C ALA A 169 7.02 -9.81 5.14
N SER A 170 5.94 -9.01 5.13
CA SER A 170 5.39 -8.39 6.34
C SER A 170 4.75 -9.39 7.29
N GLN A 171 4.55 -8.98 8.54
CA GLN A 171 3.74 -9.69 9.52
C GLN A 171 2.29 -9.18 9.51
N PRO A 172 1.29 -9.92 10.03
CA PRO A 172 -0.06 -9.40 10.19
C PRO A 172 -0.10 -8.22 11.19
N LEU A 173 -0.98 -7.24 10.94
CA LEU A 173 -1.24 -6.13 11.86
C LEU A 173 -1.72 -6.65 13.22
N THR A 174 -1.18 -6.09 14.31
CA THR A 174 -1.55 -6.44 15.69
C THR A 174 -2.17 -5.26 16.43
N GLN A 175 -2.69 -5.50 17.65
CA GLN A 175 -3.22 -4.43 18.51
C GLN A 175 -2.16 -3.37 18.88
N ALA A 176 -0.90 -3.77 19.03
CA ALA A 176 0.19 -2.85 19.33
C ALA A 176 0.47 -1.86 18.22
N ASP A 177 0.16 -2.24 16.99
CA ASP A 177 0.43 -1.45 15.77
C ASP A 177 -0.64 -0.40 15.47
N LEU A 178 -1.80 -0.45 16.15
CA LEU A 178 -2.93 0.45 15.88
C LEU A 178 -2.59 1.92 16.14
N MET A 179 -1.62 2.21 16.98
CA MET A 179 -1.18 3.58 17.26
C MET A 179 -0.52 4.25 16.07
N ASP A 180 0.03 3.48 15.13
CA ASP A 180 0.73 4.01 13.95
C ASP A 180 -0.23 4.26 12.77
N VAL A 181 -1.42 3.67 12.77
CA VAL A 181 -2.38 3.77 11.65
C VAL A 181 -2.77 5.22 11.34
N PRO A 182 -3.07 6.10 12.32
CA PRO A 182 -3.49 7.48 12.03
C PRO A 182 -2.47 8.27 11.21
N GLN A 183 -1.18 8.21 11.55
CA GLN A 183 -0.14 8.95 10.82
C GLN A 183 0.03 8.46 9.37
N HIS A 184 -0.21 7.15 9.13
CA HIS A 184 -0.18 6.60 7.77
C HIS A 184 -1.42 7.01 6.97
N LEU A 185 -2.59 7.13 7.62
CA LEU A 185 -3.80 7.67 6.99
C LEU A 185 -3.61 9.13 6.59
N GLU A 186 -2.97 9.96 7.44
CA GLU A 186 -2.61 11.35 7.11
C GLU A 186 -1.68 11.42 5.89
N ALA A 187 -0.74 10.49 5.78
CA ALA A 187 0.16 10.44 4.63
C ALA A 187 -0.59 10.09 3.32
N ILE A 188 -1.52 9.15 3.36
CA ILE A 188 -2.38 8.83 2.19
C ILE A 188 -3.28 10.01 1.83
N ASP A 189 -3.88 10.67 2.83
CA ASP A 189 -4.74 11.85 2.62
C ASP A 189 -3.96 12.99 1.96
N TYR A 190 -2.71 13.25 2.38
CA TYR A 190 -1.86 14.25 1.75
C TYR A 190 -1.57 13.94 0.27
N LEU A 191 -1.28 12.67 -0.09
CA LEU A 191 -1.10 12.27 -1.49
C LEU A 191 -2.39 12.46 -2.30
N GLN A 192 -3.54 12.20 -1.70
CA GLN A 192 -4.83 12.46 -2.32
C GLN A 192 -5.05 13.97 -2.55
N GLN A 193 -4.80 14.81 -1.55
CA GLN A 193 -4.89 16.27 -1.67
C GLN A 193 -3.97 16.80 -2.77
N MET A 194 -2.73 16.32 -2.86
CA MET A 194 -1.82 16.69 -3.95
C MET A 194 -2.41 16.36 -5.33
N THR A 195 -3.12 15.24 -5.46
CA THR A 195 -3.77 14.86 -6.71
C THR A 195 -4.98 15.73 -7.01
N GLU A 196 -5.85 15.97 -6.02
CA GLU A 196 -7.06 16.79 -6.16
C GLU A 196 -6.74 18.24 -6.52
N HIS A 197 -5.69 18.79 -5.93
CA HIS A 197 -5.24 20.17 -6.17
C HIS A 197 -4.15 20.29 -7.26
N GLN A 198 -3.92 19.28 -8.07
CA GLN A 198 -2.84 19.33 -9.06
C GLN A 198 -2.99 20.47 -10.08
N PHE A 199 -4.24 20.88 -10.37
CA PHE A 199 -4.58 21.98 -11.26
C PHE A 199 -5.03 23.26 -10.52
N ASP A 200 -4.90 23.31 -9.22
CA ASP A 200 -5.18 24.51 -8.44
C ASP A 200 -3.93 25.38 -8.38
N PRO A 201 -3.90 26.57 -8.99
CA PRO A 201 -2.74 27.46 -8.98
C PRO A 201 -2.48 28.07 -7.60
N GLU A 202 -3.49 28.19 -6.73
CA GLU A 202 -3.38 28.79 -5.40
C GLU A 202 -2.87 27.78 -4.36
N TRP A 203 -3.07 26.49 -4.60
CA TRP A 203 -2.59 25.46 -3.68
C TRP A 203 -1.07 25.37 -3.69
N GLN A 204 -0.45 25.58 -2.53
CA GLN A 204 1.00 25.57 -2.39
C GLN A 204 1.48 24.16 -2.03
N GLN A 205 2.25 23.56 -2.92
CA GLN A 205 2.94 22.31 -2.63
C GLN A 205 4.17 22.56 -1.75
N ASP A 206 4.37 21.70 -0.75
CA ASP A 206 5.54 21.72 0.12
C ASP A 206 6.34 20.41 -0.03
N SER A 207 7.60 20.58 -0.45
CA SER A 207 8.50 19.43 -0.65
C SER A 207 8.85 18.73 0.65
N SER A 208 9.02 19.45 1.76
CA SER A 208 9.38 18.86 3.05
C SER A 208 8.21 18.06 3.63
N THR A 209 7.00 18.55 3.49
CA THR A 209 5.77 17.86 3.91
C THR A 209 5.56 16.60 3.10
N LEU A 210 5.72 16.65 1.76
CA LEU A 210 5.63 15.46 0.89
C LEU A 210 6.64 14.39 1.30
N GLU A 211 7.91 14.76 1.46
CA GLU A 211 8.96 13.81 1.84
C GLU A 211 8.74 13.24 3.25
N SER A 212 8.18 14.02 4.18
CA SER A 212 7.82 13.53 5.51
C SER A 212 6.73 12.46 5.43
N HIS A 213 5.67 12.68 4.65
CA HIS A 213 4.59 11.71 4.47
C HIS A 213 5.07 10.45 3.72
N LEU A 214 5.90 10.59 2.70
CA LEU A 214 6.50 9.45 2.02
C LEU A 214 7.37 8.62 2.98
N LYS A 215 8.17 9.28 3.80
CA LYS A 215 8.97 8.62 4.83
C LYS A 215 8.08 7.82 5.81
N THR A 216 6.96 8.39 6.27
CA THR A 216 5.99 7.68 7.10
C THR A 216 5.49 6.40 6.40
N LEU A 217 5.12 6.47 5.12
CA LEU A 217 4.68 5.29 4.36
C LEU A 217 5.77 4.23 4.19
N GLN A 218 7.05 4.63 4.19
CA GLN A 218 8.19 3.73 4.10
C GLN A 218 8.48 2.98 5.40
N GLU A 219 8.10 3.54 6.57
CA GLU A 219 8.42 2.98 7.88
C GLU A 219 7.79 1.61 8.14
N ARG A 220 6.61 1.34 7.52
CA ARG A 220 5.98 0.04 7.66
C ARG A 220 5.11 -0.33 6.44
N PRO A 221 5.03 -1.61 6.09
CA PRO A 221 4.24 -2.12 4.96
C PRO A 221 2.75 -2.28 5.32
N LEU A 222 2.09 -1.19 5.73
CA LEU A 222 0.78 -1.24 6.38
C LEU A 222 -0.31 -1.91 5.53
N THR A 223 -0.32 -1.72 4.20
CA THR A 223 -1.30 -2.41 3.34
C THR A 223 -1.15 -3.93 3.40
N ALA A 224 0.09 -4.41 3.35
CA ALA A 224 0.37 -5.84 3.45
C ALA A 224 0.03 -6.40 4.83
N GLU A 225 0.34 -5.67 5.91
CA GLU A 225 0.04 -6.06 7.29
C GLU A 225 -1.47 -6.16 7.52
N VAL A 226 -2.26 -5.19 7.02
CA VAL A 226 -3.72 -5.21 7.06
C VAL A 226 -4.28 -6.42 6.31
N LEU A 227 -3.82 -6.66 5.07
CA LEU A 227 -4.29 -7.80 4.28
C LEU A 227 -3.94 -9.14 4.94
N ARG A 228 -2.73 -9.28 5.50
CA ARG A 228 -2.31 -10.50 6.21
C ARG A 228 -3.11 -10.72 7.49
N MET A 229 -3.42 -9.66 8.23
CA MET A 229 -4.30 -9.74 9.40
C MET A 229 -5.70 -10.24 9.01
N LEU A 230 -6.28 -9.72 7.92
CA LEU A 230 -7.60 -10.16 7.43
C LEU A 230 -7.60 -11.63 7.00
N LEU A 231 -6.54 -12.07 6.32
CA LEU A 231 -6.40 -13.48 5.89
C LEU A 231 -6.23 -14.41 7.09
N LEU A 232 -5.38 -14.04 8.06
CA LEU A 232 -5.20 -14.79 9.29
C LEU A 232 -6.51 -14.89 10.09
N ALA A 233 -7.16 -13.77 10.35
CA ALA A 233 -8.42 -13.73 11.09
C ALA A 233 -9.52 -14.54 10.39
N ASN A 234 -9.65 -14.42 9.05
CA ASN A 234 -10.59 -15.24 8.28
C ASN A 234 -10.32 -16.74 8.43
N GLN A 235 -9.04 -17.15 8.34
CA GLN A 235 -8.66 -18.58 8.48
C GLN A 235 -9.01 -19.09 9.89
N ARG A 236 -8.60 -18.37 10.94
CA ARG A 236 -8.84 -18.77 12.34
C ARG A 236 -10.33 -18.80 12.69
N LEU A 237 -11.11 -17.82 12.23
CA LEU A 237 -12.56 -17.82 12.42
C LEU A 237 -13.24 -19.00 11.71
N ARG A 238 -12.80 -19.35 10.49
CA ARG A 238 -13.35 -20.51 9.76
C ARG A 238 -13.06 -21.82 10.46
N GLU A 239 -11.86 -22.00 11.03
CA GLU A 239 -11.48 -23.15 11.84
C GLU A 239 -12.39 -23.26 13.07
N ALA A 240 -12.56 -22.17 13.82
CA ALA A 240 -13.48 -22.12 14.96
C ALA A 240 -14.95 -22.37 14.56
N ASN A 241 -15.42 -21.79 13.45
CA ASN A 241 -16.77 -21.96 12.94
C ASN A 241 -17.06 -23.43 12.54
N ASN A 242 -16.07 -24.12 11.99
CA ASN A 242 -16.24 -25.53 11.66
C ASN A 242 -16.42 -26.37 12.91
N LEU A 243 -15.67 -26.10 13.98
CA LEU A 243 -15.85 -26.79 15.25
C LEU A 243 -17.21 -26.50 15.88
N LEU A 244 -17.62 -25.21 15.96
CA LEU A 244 -18.91 -24.81 16.51
C LEU A 244 -20.09 -25.51 15.79
N ARG A 245 -20.04 -25.60 14.46
CA ARG A 245 -21.08 -26.32 13.69
C ARG A 245 -21.17 -27.82 14.04
N GLN A 246 -20.02 -28.45 14.28
CA GLN A 246 -19.99 -29.88 14.63
C GLN A 246 -20.57 -30.16 16.03
N GLN A 247 -20.57 -29.15 16.91
CA GLN A 247 -21.01 -29.26 18.28
C GLN A 247 -22.38 -28.59 18.54
N SER A 248 -23.00 -28.02 17.53
CA SER A 248 -24.29 -27.29 17.68
C SER A 248 -25.47 -28.14 18.11
N ASP A 249 -25.41 -29.48 17.91
CA ASP A 249 -26.46 -30.40 18.27
C ASP A 249 -26.38 -30.94 19.72
N GLU A 250 -25.31 -30.57 20.46
CA GLU A 250 -25.13 -30.95 21.86
C GLU A 250 -25.32 -29.76 22.81
N PRO A 251 -26.51 -29.51 23.35
CA PRO A 251 -26.84 -28.31 24.13
C PRO A 251 -26.23 -28.24 25.53
N SER A 252 -25.32 -29.13 25.90
CA SER A 252 -24.73 -29.20 27.25
C SER A 252 -23.49 -28.32 27.47
N HIS A 253 -22.99 -27.64 26.43
CA HIS A 253 -21.80 -26.83 26.53
C HIS A 253 -22.13 -25.36 26.63
N CYS A 254 -21.45 -24.64 27.53
CA CYS A 254 -21.41 -23.18 27.58
C CYS A 254 -20.06 -22.67 27.09
N LEU A 255 -20.05 -21.49 26.46
CA LEU A 255 -18.83 -20.87 25.94
C LEU A 255 -18.41 -19.68 26.80
N ARG A 256 -17.14 -19.66 27.21
CA ARG A 256 -16.58 -18.47 27.84
C ARG A 256 -16.55 -17.29 26.88
N GLN A 257 -16.58 -16.08 27.43
CA GLN A 257 -16.49 -14.86 26.64
C GLN A 257 -15.15 -14.81 25.89
N TRP A 258 -15.17 -14.35 24.66
CA TRP A 258 -13.98 -14.09 23.84
C TRP A 258 -13.78 -12.60 23.63
N ASP A 259 -12.54 -12.20 23.33
CA ASP A 259 -12.19 -10.78 23.12
C ASP A 259 -12.59 -10.29 21.71
N ALA A 260 -13.89 -10.15 21.49
CA ALA A 260 -14.44 -9.57 20.26
C ALA A 260 -14.01 -8.11 20.07
N ALA A 261 -13.81 -7.36 21.15
CA ALA A 261 -13.49 -5.94 21.08
C ALA A 261 -12.09 -5.69 20.46
N SER A 262 -11.12 -6.53 20.73
CA SER A 262 -9.80 -6.45 20.09
C SER A 262 -9.88 -6.70 18.59
N LEU A 263 -10.65 -7.70 18.17
CA LEU A 263 -10.86 -7.96 16.75
C LEU A 263 -11.60 -6.82 16.06
N GLU A 264 -12.57 -6.20 16.73
CA GLU A 264 -13.32 -5.07 16.19
C GLU A 264 -12.43 -3.85 15.93
N ARG A 265 -11.51 -3.52 16.87
CA ARG A 265 -10.55 -2.43 16.64
C ARG A 265 -9.62 -2.68 15.46
N LEU A 266 -9.14 -3.92 15.28
CA LEU A 266 -8.35 -4.29 14.10
C LEU A 266 -9.17 -4.19 12.81
N ALA A 267 -10.42 -4.62 12.84
CA ALA A 267 -11.34 -4.54 11.71
C ALA A 267 -11.63 -3.08 11.32
N GLU A 268 -11.85 -2.21 12.30
CA GLU A 268 -12.06 -0.78 12.06
C GLU A 268 -10.83 -0.13 11.40
N ALA A 269 -9.64 -0.37 11.92
CA ALA A 269 -8.40 0.12 11.33
C ALA A 269 -8.18 -0.40 9.91
N ALA A 270 -8.46 -1.68 9.66
CA ALA A 270 -8.38 -2.27 8.32
C ALA A 270 -9.38 -1.64 7.35
N ASN A 271 -10.61 -1.40 7.79
CA ASN A 271 -11.63 -0.73 6.98
C ASN A 271 -11.21 0.69 6.61
N GLN A 272 -10.77 1.48 7.59
CA GLN A 272 -10.30 2.86 7.38
C GLN A 272 -9.12 2.89 6.38
N TRP A 273 -8.16 2.00 6.56
CA TRP A 273 -7.01 1.90 5.67
C TRP A 273 -7.39 1.52 4.24
N LEU A 274 -8.21 0.47 4.06
CA LEU A 274 -8.66 0.05 2.74
C LEU A 274 -9.53 1.12 2.05
N MET A 275 -10.36 1.84 2.80
CA MET A 275 -11.10 3.00 2.28
C MET A 275 -10.16 4.09 1.77
N ALA A 276 -9.13 4.45 2.54
CA ALA A 276 -8.17 5.48 2.16
C ALA A 276 -7.38 5.11 0.91
N ILE A 277 -6.87 3.87 0.84
CA ILE A 277 -6.14 3.35 -0.33
C ILE A 277 -7.04 3.32 -1.59
N ASN A 278 -8.27 2.83 -1.48
CA ASN A 278 -9.21 2.81 -2.61
C ASN A 278 -9.53 4.25 -3.07
N ARG A 279 -9.78 5.17 -2.14
CA ARG A 279 -10.03 6.57 -2.46
C ARG A 279 -8.84 7.19 -3.19
N LEU A 280 -7.60 7.00 -2.72
CA LEU A 280 -6.41 7.50 -3.40
C LEU A 280 -6.30 6.97 -4.84
N ILE A 281 -6.56 5.68 -5.05
CA ILE A 281 -6.54 5.06 -6.39
C ILE A 281 -7.68 5.61 -7.26
N ASP A 282 -8.88 5.81 -6.70
CA ASP A 282 -10.07 6.20 -7.45
C ASP A 282 -10.12 7.71 -7.77
N THR A 283 -9.48 8.55 -6.96
CA THR A 283 -9.36 10.01 -7.16
C THR A 283 -8.44 10.35 -8.34
N GLN A 284 -7.56 9.44 -8.76
CA GLN A 284 -6.64 9.70 -9.87
C GLN A 284 -7.41 9.90 -11.19
N PRO A 285 -7.26 11.07 -11.87
CA PRO A 285 -8.02 11.37 -13.08
C PRO A 285 -7.37 10.76 -14.35
N VAL A 286 -7.11 9.45 -14.28
CA VAL A 286 -6.48 8.67 -15.36
C VAL A 286 -7.23 7.35 -15.58
N GLU A 287 -7.10 6.78 -16.76
CA GLU A 287 -7.49 5.39 -16.96
C GLU A 287 -6.51 4.48 -16.23
N LYS A 288 -7.02 3.78 -15.21
CA LYS A 288 -6.21 2.91 -14.36
C LYS A 288 -5.65 1.72 -15.15
N PRO A 289 -4.35 1.40 -15.02
CA PRO A 289 -3.79 0.19 -15.62
C PRO A 289 -4.54 -1.07 -15.17
N SER A 290 -4.87 -1.95 -16.11
CA SER A 290 -5.71 -3.12 -15.86
C SER A 290 -5.17 -4.06 -14.77
N ALA A 291 -3.84 -4.12 -14.60
CA ALA A 291 -3.21 -4.91 -13.53
C ALA A 291 -3.52 -4.33 -12.15
N VAL A 292 -3.53 -2.99 -12.01
CA VAL A 292 -3.91 -2.31 -10.76
C VAL A 292 -5.39 -2.50 -10.47
N GLN A 293 -6.26 -2.36 -11.48
CA GLN A 293 -7.71 -2.61 -11.34
C GLN A 293 -7.99 -4.05 -10.84
N ARG A 294 -7.31 -5.05 -11.42
CA ARG A 294 -7.46 -6.45 -10.98
C ARG A 294 -6.99 -6.65 -9.54
N TYR A 295 -5.84 -6.03 -9.17
CA TYR A 295 -5.33 -6.11 -7.81
C TYR A 295 -6.28 -5.43 -6.82
N GLN A 296 -6.76 -4.21 -7.14
CA GLN A 296 -7.74 -3.47 -6.35
C GLN A 296 -9.00 -4.31 -6.12
N THR A 297 -9.57 -4.88 -7.19
CA THR A 297 -10.78 -5.70 -7.10
C THR A 297 -10.57 -6.96 -6.26
N ARG A 298 -9.44 -7.65 -6.42
CA ARG A 298 -9.19 -8.94 -5.76
C ARG A 298 -8.75 -8.79 -4.30
N TRP A 299 -7.94 -7.77 -4.00
CA TRP A 299 -7.26 -7.68 -2.71
C TRP A 299 -7.71 -6.50 -1.84
N LEU A 300 -8.04 -5.36 -2.44
CA LEU A 300 -8.33 -4.13 -1.70
C LEU A 300 -9.83 -3.82 -1.62
N SER A 301 -10.66 -4.50 -2.39
CA SER A 301 -12.10 -4.23 -2.45
C SER A 301 -12.79 -4.50 -1.11
N LEU A 302 -13.66 -3.57 -0.70
CA LEU A 302 -14.57 -3.71 0.44
C LEU A 302 -15.86 -4.46 0.09
N HIS A 303 -16.16 -4.63 -1.21
CA HIS A 303 -17.44 -5.15 -1.69
C HIS A 303 -17.34 -6.48 -2.44
N ASN A 304 -16.19 -6.81 -3.02
CA ASN A 304 -16.01 -8.07 -3.73
C ASN A 304 -16.03 -9.24 -2.74
N PRO A 305 -16.97 -10.22 -2.87
CA PRO A 305 -17.07 -11.35 -1.95
C PRO A 305 -15.81 -12.22 -1.86
N GLN A 306 -14.94 -12.15 -2.87
CA GLN A 306 -13.69 -12.91 -2.89
C GLN A 306 -12.50 -12.11 -2.31
N ALA A 307 -12.67 -10.83 -1.98
CA ALA A 307 -11.62 -10.03 -1.36
C ALA A 307 -11.46 -10.38 0.14
N PRO A 308 -10.25 -10.22 0.71
CA PRO A 308 -9.97 -10.55 2.10
C PRO A 308 -10.92 -9.91 3.10
N TRP A 309 -11.29 -8.64 2.88
CA TRP A 309 -12.23 -7.92 3.74
C TRP A 309 -13.61 -8.61 3.80
N ALA A 310 -14.22 -8.88 2.66
CA ALA A 310 -15.56 -9.49 2.61
C ALA A 310 -15.56 -10.91 3.17
N GLN A 311 -14.51 -11.72 2.90
CA GLN A 311 -14.35 -13.04 3.46
C GLN A 311 -14.21 -13.02 4.99
N PHE A 312 -13.41 -12.07 5.51
CA PHE A 312 -13.27 -11.86 6.95
C PHE A 312 -14.61 -11.47 7.59
N GLN A 313 -15.33 -10.50 7.02
CA GLN A 313 -16.64 -10.07 7.54
C GLN A 313 -17.65 -11.23 7.55
N GLN A 314 -17.66 -12.03 6.50
CA GLN A 314 -18.51 -13.22 6.43
C GLN A 314 -18.16 -14.24 7.51
N ALA A 315 -16.87 -14.54 7.70
CA ALA A 315 -16.44 -15.49 8.72
C ALA A 315 -16.74 -14.97 10.14
N LYS A 316 -16.55 -13.67 10.39
CA LYS A 316 -16.86 -13.00 11.66
C LYS A 316 -18.36 -13.07 11.97
N SER A 317 -19.22 -12.66 11.05
CA SER A 317 -20.68 -12.72 11.21
C SER A 317 -21.19 -14.13 11.45
N GLN A 318 -20.66 -15.12 10.72
CA GLN A 318 -20.94 -16.54 10.96
C GLN A 318 -20.51 -16.98 12.37
N HIS A 319 -19.35 -16.53 12.82
CA HIS A 319 -18.84 -16.85 14.14
C HIS A 319 -19.76 -16.35 15.25
N GLU A 320 -20.18 -15.09 15.18
CA GLU A 320 -21.09 -14.46 16.11
C GLU A 320 -22.45 -15.21 16.13
N SER A 321 -22.99 -15.55 14.95
CA SER A 321 -24.22 -16.31 14.83
C SER A 321 -24.12 -17.72 15.45
N LEU A 322 -23.03 -18.43 15.19
CA LEU A 322 -22.84 -19.78 15.74
C LEU A 322 -22.66 -19.76 17.25
N ARG A 323 -21.88 -18.81 17.79
CA ARG A 323 -21.71 -18.64 19.24
C ARG A 323 -23.02 -18.32 19.96
N ALA A 324 -23.92 -17.59 19.33
CA ALA A 324 -25.24 -17.24 19.91
C ALA A 324 -26.16 -18.46 20.15
N HIS A 325 -25.83 -19.64 19.63
CA HIS A 325 -26.57 -20.90 19.91
C HIS A 325 -26.11 -21.60 21.21
N PHE A 326 -25.00 -21.14 21.78
CA PHE A 326 -24.47 -21.69 23.03
C PHE A 326 -24.73 -20.72 24.18
N ASP A 327 -24.96 -21.27 25.38
CA ASP A 327 -25.03 -20.47 26.60
C ASP A 327 -23.67 -19.84 26.93
N THR A 328 -23.69 -18.70 27.60
CA THR A 328 -22.48 -18.09 28.14
C THR A 328 -22.18 -18.64 29.53
N CYS A 329 -20.96 -19.13 29.74
CA CYS A 329 -20.57 -19.61 31.08
C CYS A 329 -20.49 -18.42 32.09
#